data_e649b60f156eab178cb30ac212b797d3
#
_entry.id   e649b60f156eab178cb30ac212b797d3
#
_cell.length_a   1.000
_cell.length_b   1.000
_cell.length_c   1.000
_cell.angle_alpha   90.00
_cell.angle_beta   90.00
_cell.angle_gamma   90.00
#
_symmetry.space_group_name_H-M   'P 1'
#
loop_
_entity.id
_entity.type
_entity.pdbx_description
1 polymer ?
#
loop_
_entity_poly.entity_id
_entity_poly.type
_entity_poly.pdbx_seq_one_letter_code
_entity_poly.pdbx_strand_id
1 'polypeptide(L)'
;KGVAGSDYNGSTGSYPGFATKQYPDGITASDFHSCTKNISDYGNQWEVQECRLSSMWDFDSESEKVQDIQSDYLVSLWNAGVRAFRMDAVKHINTSSMKAIKEKFAQKIGKNADDIYWIQEVIGNSSEAAGIQPSNYVQNGTVTEFGFKSEAFKDKIANLKGLDERLSKDLSSEDANVFVTNWDTARNEGALTYKDGAKYQLANAFMLAYDYGTPRLISDYKWSNGDDGAPGATATSVPDVDMDKVCSTNDSDWNCEQRWTSTRGMIA
;
A
#
# COMPACT_ATOMS: atom_id res chain seq x y z
N LYS A 1 -1.20 -15.87 -4.20
CA LYS A 1 -0.99 -17.33 -4.19
C LYS A 1 -0.13 -17.69 -2.99
N GLY A 2 -0.41 -18.86 -2.36
CA GLY A 2 0.48 -19.38 -1.32
C GLY A 2 1.82 -19.84 -1.90
N VAL A 3 2.80 -20.10 -1.02
CA VAL A 3 4.09 -20.70 -1.41
C VAL A 3 3.89 -22.08 -2.04
N ALA A 4 4.92 -22.56 -2.77
CA ALA A 4 4.86 -23.88 -3.40
C ALA A 4 4.43 -24.96 -2.40
N GLY A 5 3.45 -25.76 -2.81
CA GLY A 5 2.86 -26.80 -1.97
C GLY A 5 1.71 -26.34 -1.07
N SER A 6 1.35 -25.04 -1.07
CA SER A 6 0.11 -24.59 -0.43
C SER A 6 -1.01 -24.47 -1.47
N ASP A 7 -2.18 -24.96 -1.12
CA ASP A 7 -3.39 -24.86 -1.97
C ASP A 7 -4.13 -23.53 -1.78
N TYR A 8 -3.55 -22.60 -1.03
CA TYR A 8 -4.17 -21.30 -0.76
C TYR A 8 -4.17 -20.41 -1.99
N ASN A 9 -5.35 -19.91 -2.35
CA ASN A 9 -5.54 -18.88 -3.35
C ASN A 9 -6.64 -17.92 -2.90
N GLY A 10 -6.28 -16.74 -2.43
CA GLY A 10 -7.22 -15.74 -1.92
C GLY A 10 -8.22 -15.26 -2.97
N SER A 11 -7.81 -15.15 -4.23
CA SER A 11 -8.68 -14.68 -5.32
C SER A 11 -9.75 -15.68 -5.73
N THR A 12 -9.50 -16.97 -5.59
CA THR A 12 -10.49 -18.01 -5.91
C THR A 12 -11.18 -18.58 -4.68
N GLY A 13 -10.77 -18.14 -3.49
CA GLY A 13 -11.19 -18.73 -2.22
C GLY A 13 -10.72 -20.17 -2.06
N SER A 14 -9.78 -20.64 -2.88
CA SER A 14 -9.26 -21.99 -2.76
C SER A 14 -8.20 -22.03 -1.66
N TYR A 15 -8.55 -22.71 -0.63
CA TYR A 15 -7.76 -23.05 0.53
C TYR A 15 -8.23 -24.44 0.97
N PRO A 16 -7.40 -25.34 1.46
CA PRO A 16 -7.86 -26.67 1.86
C PRO A 16 -9.08 -26.62 2.80
N GLY A 17 -9.12 -25.63 3.69
CA GLY A 17 -10.26 -25.38 4.57
C GLY A 17 -11.53 -24.91 3.87
N PHE A 18 -11.46 -24.22 2.72
CA PHE A 18 -12.64 -23.74 2.02
C PHE A 18 -13.50 -24.88 1.44
N ALA A 19 -12.85 -25.88 0.87
CA ALA A 19 -13.56 -27.06 0.32
C ALA A 19 -14.31 -27.81 1.42
N THR A 20 -13.78 -27.83 2.63
CA THR A 20 -14.36 -28.52 3.80
C THR A 20 -15.09 -27.56 4.74
N LYS A 21 -15.15 -26.26 4.42
CA LYS A 21 -15.62 -25.19 5.31
C LYS A 21 -14.85 -25.15 6.65
N GLN A 22 -13.61 -25.52 6.61
CA GLN A 22 -12.65 -25.39 7.72
C GLN A 22 -11.70 -24.26 7.42
N TYR A 23 -11.50 -23.38 8.37
CA TYR A 23 -10.64 -22.22 8.26
C TYR A 23 -9.53 -22.32 9.33
N PRO A 24 -8.33 -21.77 9.08
CA PRO A 24 -7.28 -21.77 10.09
C PRO A 24 -7.62 -20.87 11.26
N ASP A 25 -6.99 -21.11 12.40
CA ASP A 25 -6.99 -20.23 13.57
C ASP A 25 -8.37 -19.83 14.10
N GLY A 26 -9.34 -20.77 14.02
CA GLY A 26 -10.69 -20.53 14.52
C GLY A 26 -11.56 -19.64 13.63
N ILE A 27 -11.09 -19.24 12.44
CA ILE A 27 -11.88 -18.53 11.45
C ILE A 27 -13.02 -19.44 10.94
N THR A 28 -14.18 -18.88 10.69
CA THR A 28 -15.37 -19.56 10.20
C THR A 28 -16.03 -18.77 9.07
N ALA A 29 -17.02 -19.35 8.40
CA ALA A 29 -17.74 -18.64 7.35
C ALA A 29 -18.44 -17.37 7.84
N SER A 30 -18.80 -17.31 9.12
CA SER A 30 -19.44 -16.13 9.73
C SER A 30 -18.48 -14.97 10.03
N ASP A 31 -17.18 -15.18 9.83
CA ASP A 31 -16.17 -14.12 9.99
C ASP A 31 -15.93 -13.34 8.69
N PHE A 32 -16.76 -13.60 7.67
CA PHE A 32 -16.73 -12.89 6.39
C PHE A 32 -18.06 -12.20 6.13
N HIS A 33 -18.01 -11.07 5.43
CA HIS A 33 -19.23 -10.40 4.96
C HIS A 33 -20.09 -11.30 4.09
N SER A 34 -21.39 -11.11 4.15
CA SER A 34 -22.36 -11.92 3.41
C SER A 34 -22.42 -11.59 1.92
N CYS A 35 -21.89 -10.43 1.50
CA CYS A 35 -21.86 -10.03 0.10
C CYS A 35 -20.81 -10.83 -0.67
N THR A 36 -21.27 -11.68 -1.59
CA THR A 36 -20.38 -12.56 -2.38
C THR A 36 -20.12 -12.07 -3.81
N LYS A 37 -20.74 -10.96 -4.22
CA LYS A 37 -20.47 -10.34 -5.52
C LYS A 37 -19.17 -9.53 -5.48
N ASN A 38 -18.56 -9.34 -6.65
CA ASN A 38 -17.47 -8.38 -6.79
C ASN A 38 -18.00 -6.94 -6.73
N ILE A 39 -17.17 -6.04 -6.20
CA ILE A 39 -17.41 -4.61 -6.25
C ILE A 39 -17.52 -4.17 -7.71
N SER A 40 -18.57 -3.44 -8.03
CA SER A 40 -18.86 -2.90 -9.36
C SER A 40 -19.20 -1.41 -9.34
N ASP A 41 -19.59 -0.88 -8.20
CA ASP A 41 -19.99 0.53 -8.02
C ASP A 41 -19.24 1.16 -6.84
N TYR A 42 -18.21 1.94 -7.14
CA TYR A 42 -17.46 2.73 -6.16
C TYR A 42 -18.21 4.00 -5.69
N GLY A 43 -19.32 4.34 -6.32
CA GLY A 43 -20.27 5.35 -5.80
C GLY A 43 -21.11 4.85 -4.62
N ASN A 44 -21.07 3.54 -4.35
CA ASN A 44 -21.78 2.88 -3.26
C ASN A 44 -20.79 2.43 -2.18
N GLN A 45 -20.63 3.23 -1.12
CA GLN A 45 -19.72 2.93 0.00
C GLN A 45 -19.95 1.53 0.59
N TRP A 46 -21.21 1.12 0.79
CA TRP A 46 -21.52 -0.18 1.33
C TRP A 46 -20.97 -1.30 0.44
N GLU A 47 -21.14 -1.18 -0.87
CA GLU A 47 -20.64 -2.19 -1.80
C GLU A 47 -19.10 -2.29 -1.74
N VAL A 48 -18.41 -1.15 -1.60
CA VAL A 48 -16.94 -1.12 -1.52
C VAL A 48 -16.41 -1.73 -0.22
N GLN A 49 -17.14 -1.63 0.88
CA GLN A 49 -16.70 -2.05 2.21
C GLN A 49 -17.23 -3.42 2.65
N GLU A 50 -18.21 -3.99 1.92
CA GLU A 50 -18.86 -5.23 2.31
C GLU A 50 -18.80 -6.33 1.22
N CYS A 51 -18.40 -5.95 -0.02
CA CYS A 51 -18.36 -6.89 -1.12
C CYS A 51 -16.93 -7.21 -1.54
N ARG A 52 -16.76 -8.21 -2.38
CA ARG A 52 -15.45 -8.77 -2.70
C ARG A 52 -14.63 -7.87 -3.63
N LEU A 53 -13.41 -7.55 -3.26
CA LEU A 53 -12.42 -6.98 -4.15
C LEU A 53 -11.77 -8.10 -4.98
N SER A 54 -11.93 -8.06 -6.31
CA SER A 54 -11.29 -9.03 -7.22
C SER A 54 -11.52 -10.50 -6.83
N SER A 55 -12.73 -10.83 -6.40
CA SER A 55 -13.15 -12.17 -5.95
C SER A 55 -12.49 -12.67 -4.65
N MET A 56 -11.70 -11.84 -3.98
CA MET A 56 -11.15 -12.19 -2.66
C MET A 56 -12.27 -12.23 -1.62
N TRP A 57 -12.17 -13.16 -0.70
CA TRP A 57 -13.08 -13.23 0.44
C TRP A 57 -12.83 -12.06 1.37
N ASP A 58 -13.91 -11.40 1.75
CA ASP A 58 -13.88 -10.17 2.52
C ASP A 58 -14.23 -10.43 3.99
N PHE A 59 -13.30 -10.09 4.89
CA PHE A 59 -13.52 -10.26 6.32
C PHE A 59 -14.53 -9.25 6.86
N ASP A 60 -15.43 -9.71 7.75
CA ASP A 60 -16.27 -8.84 8.58
C ASP A 60 -15.40 -8.05 9.58
N SER A 61 -14.84 -6.95 9.09
CA SER A 61 -13.92 -6.09 9.85
C SER A 61 -14.61 -5.36 11.01
N GLU A 62 -15.93 -5.34 11.06
CA GLU A 62 -16.77 -4.79 12.13
C GLU A 62 -16.82 -5.73 13.33
N SER A 63 -16.55 -7.00 13.13
CA SER A 63 -16.53 -8.02 14.16
C SER A 63 -15.33 -7.89 15.10
N GLU A 64 -15.56 -7.88 16.41
CA GLU A 64 -14.47 -7.87 17.39
C GLU A 64 -13.48 -9.02 17.21
N LYS A 65 -13.98 -10.20 16.86
CA LYS A 65 -13.17 -11.39 16.60
C LYS A 65 -12.22 -11.18 15.45
N VAL A 66 -12.68 -10.62 14.32
CA VAL A 66 -11.84 -10.33 13.15
C VAL A 66 -10.81 -9.25 13.48
N GLN A 67 -11.23 -8.18 14.19
CA GLN A 67 -10.31 -7.14 14.66
C GLN A 67 -9.23 -7.71 15.58
N ASP A 68 -9.57 -8.66 16.46
CA ASP A 68 -8.59 -9.33 17.32
C ASP A 68 -7.60 -10.17 16.53
N ILE A 69 -8.05 -10.95 15.54
CA ILE A 69 -7.21 -11.74 14.67
C ILE A 69 -6.24 -10.84 13.88
N GLN A 70 -6.73 -9.76 13.31
CA GLN A 70 -5.90 -8.81 12.55
C GLN A 70 -4.90 -8.09 13.45
N SER A 71 -5.29 -7.68 14.65
CA SER A 71 -4.38 -7.06 15.60
C SER A 71 -3.32 -8.05 16.13
N ASP A 72 -3.66 -9.33 16.32
CA ASP A 72 -2.70 -10.38 16.72
C ASP A 72 -1.66 -10.62 15.60
N TYR A 73 -2.07 -10.56 14.34
CA TYR A 73 -1.14 -10.60 13.23
C TYR A 73 -0.14 -9.43 13.28
N LEU A 74 -0.62 -8.21 13.52
CA LEU A 74 0.24 -7.03 13.69
C LEU A 74 1.19 -7.17 14.88
N VAL A 75 0.72 -7.76 16.01
CA VAL A 75 1.58 -8.08 17.16
C VAL A 75 2.70 -9.04 16.77
N SER A 76 2.40 -10.05 15.96
CA SER A 76 3.42 -10.99 15.49
C SER A 76 4.51 -10.31 14.66
N LEU A 77 4.12 -9.38 13.78
CA LEU A 77 5.07 -8.57 13.01
C LEU A 77 5.88 -7.63 13.90
N TRP A 78 5.25 -7.02 14.89
CA TRP A 78 5.93 -6.17 15.87
C TRP A 78 7.00 -6.95 16.66
N ASN A 79 6.66 -8.15 17.09
CA ASN A 79 7.59 -9.04 17.79
C ASN A 79 8.75 -9.51 16.89
N ALA A 80 8.50 -9.62 15.59
CA ALA A 80 9.54 -9.87 14.58
C ALA A 80 10.41 -8.63 14.26
N GLY A 81 10.12 -7.46 14.86
CA GLY A 81 10.94 -6.25 14.71
C GLY A 81 10.35 -5.18 13.79
N VAL A 82 9.17 -5.37 13.20
CA VAL A 82 8.49 -4.34 12.40
C VAL A 82 8.06 -3.17 13.29
N ARG A 83 8.27 -1.93 12.84
CA ARG A 83 7.96 -0.70 13.61
C ARG A 83 7.11 0.31 12.85
N ALA A 84 6.90 0.10 11.56
CA ALA A 84 6.04 0.92 10.72
C ALA A 84 5.23 0.02 9.80
N PHE A 85 4.00 0.42 9.47
CA PHE A 85 3.07 -0.41 8.71
C PHE A 85 2.49 0.37 7.54
N ARG A 86 2.47 -0.24 6.37
CA ARG A 86 1.62 0.18 5.26
C ARG A 86 0.43 -0.76 5.20
N MET A 87 -0.74 -0.20 5.35
CA MET A 87 -2.00 -0.92 5.25
C MET A 87 -2.51 -0.83 3.82
N ASP A 88 -2.68 -1.98 3.21
CA ASP A 88 -3.09 -2.13 1.81
C ASP A 88 -4.61 -1.99 1.66
N ALA A 89 -5.06 -1.41 0.53
CA ALA A 89 -6.46 -1.38 0.10
C ALA A 89 -7.47 -0.90 1.17
N VAL A 90 -7.08 0.08 2.00
CA VAL A 90 -7.82 0.45 3.22
C VAL A 90 -9.22 1.00 2.96
N LYS A 91 -9.51 1.56 1.76
CA LYS A 91 -10.89 2.00 1.44
C LYS A 91 -11.93 0.90 1.52
N HIS A 92 -11.51 -0.37 1.47
CA HIS A 92 -12.37 -1.56 1.57
C HIS A 92 -12.65 -1.99 3.02
N ILE A 93 -12.15 -1.25 3.99
CA ILE A 93 -12.44 -1.39 5.42
C ILE A 93 -12.95 -0.05 5.91
N ASN A 94 -14.01 -0.02 6.69
CA ASN A 94 -14.49 1.25 7.23
C ASN A 94 -13.51 1.85 8.24
N THR A 95 -13.57 3.18 8.37
CA THR A 95 -12.59 3.92 9.18
C THR A 95 -12.65 3.58 10.65
N SER A 96 -13.81 3.21 11.18
CA SER A 96 -13.97 2.82 12.58
C SER A 96 -13.37 1.46 12.87
N SER A 97 -13.49 0.50 11.96
CA SER A 97 -12.83 -0.80 12.07
C SER A 97 -11.32 -0.69 11.99
N MET A 98 -10.80 0.14 11.07
CA MET A 98 -9.37 0.44 11.00
C MET A 98 -8.84 1.04 12.30
N LYS A 99 -9.61 1.97 12.89
CA LYS A 99 -9.30 2.56 14.20
C LYS A 99 -9.27 1.50 15.28
N ALA A 100 -10.31 0.67 15.37
CA ALA A 100 -10.42 -0.39 16.38
C ALA A 100 -9.26 -1.40 16.29
N ILE A 101 -8.87 -1.82 15.07
CA ILE A 101 -7.72 -2.70 14.83
C ILE A 101 -6.43 -2.06 15.35
N LYS A 102 -6.21 -0.77 15.04
CA LYS A 102 -5.02 -0.03 15.47
C LYS A 102 -4.97 0.10 17.00
N GLU A 103 -6.09 0.45 17.64
CA GLU A 103 -6.20 0.59 19.09
C GLU A 103 -5.98 -0.74 19.81
N LYS A 104 -6.60 -1.83 19.34
CA LYS A 104 -6.37 -3.19 19.86
C LYS A 104 -4.91 -3.61 19.75
N PHE A 105 -4.29 -3.36 18.58
CA PHE A 105 -2.87 -3.63 18.36
C PHE A 105 -2.00 -2.82 19.33
N ALA A 106 -2.24 -1.52 19.45
CA ALA A 106 -1.51 -0.64 20.38
C ALA A 106 -1.61 -1.12 21.83
N GLN A 107 -2.82 -1.47 22.28
CA GLN A 107 -3.06 -2.00 23.60
C GLN A 107 -2.26 -3.30 23.86
N LYS A 108 -2.28 -4.23 22.89
CA LYS A 108 -1.57 -5.52 23.00
C LYS A 108 -0.06 -5.38 23.13
N ILE A 109 0.52 -4.33 22.53
CA ILE A 109 1.98 -4.05 22.62
C ILE A 109 2.34 -3.00 23.68
N GLY A 110 1.36 -2.52 24.48
CA GLY A 110 1.59 -1.53 25.54
C GLY A 110 2.03 -0.15 25.02
N LYS A 111 1.45 0.33 23.91
CA LYS A 111 1.73 1.62 23.28
C LYS A 111 0.46 2.45 23.12
N ASN A 112 0.61 3.76 22.88
CA ASN A 112 -0.49 4.56 22.38
C ASN A 112 -0.66 4.33 20.87
N ALA A 113 -1.89 4.38 20.38
CA ALA A 113 -2.16 4.22 18.96
C ALA A 113 -1.47 5.31 18.12
N ASP A 114 -1.37 6.53 18.62
CA ASP A 114 -0.74 7.65 17.94
C ASP A 114 0.79 7.51 17.80
N ASP A 115 1.42 6.69 18.65
CA ASP A 115 2.86 6.41 18.55
C ASP A 115 3.20 5.38 17.45
N ILE A 116 2.19 4.78 16.81
CA ILE A 116 2.37 3.78 15.78
C ILE A 116 2.36 4.44 14.41
N TYR A 117 3.49 4.35 13.70
CA TYR A 117 3.57 4.83 12.33
C TYR A 117 2.77 3.92 11.39
N TRP A 118 1.76 4.53 10.75
CA TRP A 118 0.73 3.83 10.01
C TRP A 118 0.42 4.61 8.75
N ILE A 119 0.71 4.01 7.59
CA ILE A 119 0.40 4.57 6.27
C ILE A 119 -0.73 3.77 5.66
N GLN A 120 -1.80 4.43 5.25
CA GLN A 120 -2.98 3.80 4.70
C GLN A 120 -3.05 4.01 3.19
N GLU A 121 -3.20 2.95 2.43
CA GLU A 121 -3.47 3.08 1.01
C GLU A 121 -4.96 3.32 0.78
N VAL A 122 -5.28 4.55 0.44
CA VAL A 122 -6.61 4.96 0.02
C VAL A 122 -6.49 5.75 -1.27
N ILE A 123 -6.83 5.13 -2.39
CA ILE A 123 -6.81 5.79 -3.70
C ILE A 123 -8.07 6.64 -3.83
N GLY A 124 -7.92 7.96 -3.85
CA GLY A 124 -9.03 8.90 -4.00
C GLY A 124 -9.49 9.06 -5.44
N ASN A 125 -10.80 9.20 -5.63
CA ASN A 125 -11.42 9.60 -6.88
C ASN A 125 -12.70 10.38 -6.59
N SER A 126 -12.82 11.58 -7.12
CA SER A 126 -13.96 12.48 -6.85
C SER A 126 -15.33 11.94 -7.30
N SER A 127 -15.36 10.90 -8.15
CA SER A 127 -16.59 10.23 -8.57
C SER A 127 -17.03 9.11 -7.63
N GLU A 128 -16.19 8.74 -6.66
CA GLU A 128 -16.49 7.69 -5.69
C GLU A 128 -17.26 8.23 -4.48
N ALA A 129 -17.86 7.34 -3.70
CA ALA A 129 -18.61 7.70 -2.51
C ALA A 129 -17.78 8.54 -1.52
N ALA A 130 -18.42 9.53 -0.91
CA ALA A 130 -17.75 10.43 0.01
C ALA A 130 -17.09 9.72 1.19
N GLY A 131 -17.69 8.65 1.72
CA GLY A 131 -17.19 7.92 2.88
C GLY A 131 -15.94 7.07 2.65
N ILE A 132 -15.54 6.85 1.39
CA ILE A 132 -14.32 6.10 1.03
C ILE A 132 -13.20 6.99 0.48
N GLN A 133 -13.34 8.32 0.61
CA GLN A 133 -12.30 9.26 0.20
C GLN A 133 -11.13 9.29 1.20
N PRO A 134 -9.91 9.61 0.75
CA PRO A 134 -8.70 9.65 1.58
C PRO A 134 -8.87 10.45 2.88
N SER A 135 -9.53 11.59 2.83
CA SER A 135 -9.75 12.47 3.99
C SER A 135 -10.52 11.83 5.15
N ASN A 136 -11.28 10.76 4.91
CA ASN A 136 -12.00 10.06 5.98
C ASN A 136 -11.08 9.14 6.81
N TYR A 137 -9.88 8.86 6.34
CA TYR A 137 -8.95 7.91 6.99
C TYR A 137 -7.81 8.59 7.74
N VAL A 138 -7.63 9.90 7.60
CA VAL A 138 -6.51 10.66 8.22
C VAL A 138 -6.47 10.55 9.75
N GLN A 139 -7.60 10.36 10.39
CA GLN A 139 -7.68 10.14 11.85
C GLN A 139 -6.98 8.88 12.34
N ASN A 140 -6.71 7.93 11.45
CA ASN A 140 -6.05 6.67 11.78
C ASN A 140 -4.55 6.67 11.49
N GLY A 141 -4.04 7.68 10.77
CA GLY A 141 -2.65 7.82 10.35
C GLY A 141 -2.53 8.43 8.97
N THR A 142 -1.30 8.58 8.46
CA THR A 142 -1.08 9.18 7.14
C THR A 142 -1.68 8.33 6.02
N VAL A 143 -2.04 8.99 4.94
CA VAL A 143 -2.70 8.37 3.78
C VAL A 143 -1.83 8.56 2.53
N THR A 144 -1.78 7.56 1.66
CA THR A 144 -1.06 7.66 0.39
C THR A 144 -1.71 8.69 -0.53
N GLU A 145 -0.97 9.72 -0.89
CA GLU A 145 -1.46 10.80 -1.75
C GLU A 145 -1.16 10.50 -3.24
N PHE A 146 -2.08 9.77 -3.88
CA PHE A 146 -2.00 9.47 -5.31
C PHE A 146 -2.12 10.70 -6.20
N GLY A 147 -2.77 11.75 -5.71
CA GLY A 147 -2.90 13.03 -6.39
C GLY A 147 -1.54 13.68 -6.65
N PHE A 148 -0.56 13.53 -5.76
CA PHE A 148 0.75 14.12 -5.96
C PHE A 148 1.38 13.73 -7.31
N LYS A 149 1.48 12.43 -7.60
CA LYS A 149 2.04 11.97 -8.88
C LYS A 149 1.22 12.44 -10.08
N SER A 150 -0.10 12.44 -9.93
CA SER A 150 -1.03 12.79 -11.01
C SER A 150 -1.06 14.27 -11.31
N GLU A 151 -0.95 15.11 -10.30
CA GLU A 151 -0.97 16.56 -10.41
C GLU A 151 0.40 17.14 -10.77
N ALA A 152 1.47 16.64 -10.16
CA ALA A 152 2.81 17.12 -10.43
C ALA A 152 3.39 16.60 -11.76
N PHE A 153 3.05 15.36 -12.16
CA PHE A 153 3.68 14.66 -13.29
C PHE A 153 2.66 14.00 -14.22
N LYS A 154 1.56 14.70 -14.51
CA LYS A 154 0.52 14.22 -15.41
C LYS A 154 1.10 13.83 -16.77
N ASP A 155 0.77 12.63 -17.26
CA ASP A 155 1.25 12.09 -18.52
C ASP A 155 2.80 12.14 -18.64
N LYS A 156 3.49 11.95 -17.49
CA LYS A 156 4.97 12.02 -17.39
C LYS A 156 5.56 13.40 -17.73
N ILE A 157 4.76 14.43 -17.64
CA ILE A 157 5.17 15.83 -17.88
C ILE A 157 5.02 16.63 -16.58
N ALA A 158 6.06 17.38 -16.23
CA ALA A 158 6.02 18.24 -15.05
C ALA A 158 4.95 19.33 -15.21
N ASN A 159 4.05 19.42 -14.24
CA ASN A 159 2.96 20.39 -14.16
C ASN A 159 2.99 21.07 -12.77
N LEU A 160 3.98 21.92 -12.55
CA LEU A 160 4.29 22.44 -11.21
C LEU A 160 3.61 23.78 -10.90
N LYS A 161 3.15 24.52 -11.91
CA LYS A 161 2.47 25.81 -11.70
C LYS A 161 1.14 25.60 -10.97
N GLY A 162 0.96 26.25 -9.82
CA GLY A 162 -0.27 26.14 -9.01
C GLY A 162 -0.46 24.73 -8.39
N LEU A 163 0.62 24.02 -8.15
CA LEU A 163 0.57 22.66 -7.58
C LEU A 163 -0.01 22.68 -6.17
N ASP A 164 0.33 23.67 -5.34
CA ASP A 164 -0.18 23.81 -3.96
C ASP A 164 -1.71 23.87 -3.93
N GLU A 165 -2.30 24.65 -4.83
CA GLU A 165 -3.77 24.79 -4.90
C GLU A 165 -4.46 23.49 -5.33
N ARG A 166 -3.78 22.65 -6.10
CA ARG A 166 -4.33 21.36 -6.53
C ARG A 166 -4.23 20.31 -5.46
N LEU A 167 -3.08 20.23 -4.77
CA LEU A 167 -2.84 19.23 -3.73
C LEU A 167 -3.63 19.52 -2.45
N SER A 168 -3.78 20.78 -2.06
CA SER A 168 -4.50 21.16 -0.83
C SER A 168 -6.00 20.83 -0.81
N LYS A 169 -6.54 20.34 -1.93
CA LYS A 169 -7.96 19.98 -2.04
C LYS A 169 -8.28 18.60 -1.45
N ASP A 170 -7.31 17.72 -1.40
CA ASP A 170 -7.52 16.32 -1.03
C ASP A 170 -7.03 16.01 0.39
N LEU A 171 -5.77 16.26 0.66
CA LEU A 171 -5.14 16.00 1.95
C LEU A 171 -4.32 17.20 2.42
N SER A 172 -4.23 17.39 3.74
CA SER A 172 -3.23 18.30 4.30
C SER A 172 -1.82 17.74 4.12
N SER A 173 -0.79 18.59 4.14
CA SER A 173 0.61 18.15 4.07
C SER A 173 0.97 17.17 5.20
N GLU A 174 0.39 17.35 6.38
CA GLU A 174 0.65 16.48 7.55
C GLU A 174 0.08 15.08 7.39
N ASP A 175 -1.02 14.95 6.64
CA ASP A 175 -1.73 13.69 6.44
C ASP A 175 -1.24 12.91 5.20
N ALA A 176 -0.56 13.61 4.29
CA ALA A 176 -0.17 13.06 2.99
C ALA A 176 1.14 12.25 3.05
N ASN A 177 1.14 11.06 2.46
CA ASN A 177 2.34 10.31 2.14
C ASN A 177 2.54 10.27 0.62
N VAL A 178 3.51 11.06 0.12
CA VAL A 178 3.69 11.32 -1.31
C VAL A 178 4.70 10.41 -1.98
N PHE A 179 4.52 10.16 -3.26
CA PHE A 179 5.44 9.35 -4.08
C PHE A 179 5.38 9.77 -5.56
N VAL A 180 6.46 9.56 -6.28
CA VAL A 180 6.51 9.69 -7.75
C VAL A 180 5.96 8.41 -8.38
N THR A 181 6.33 7.27 -7.82
CA THR A 181 5.82 5.94 -8.21
C THR A 181 5.88 4.98 -7.03
N ASN A 182 5.05 3.97 -7.04
CA ASN A 182 5.06 2.82 -6.15
C ASN A 182 5.14 1.53 -6.99
N TRP A 183 5.13 0.36 -6.37
CA TRP A 183 5.26 -0.91 -7.12
C TRP A 183 4.11 -1.18 -8.10
N ASP A 184 2.89 -0.68 -7.83
CA ASP A 184 1.75 -0.84 -8.74
C ASP A 184 1.87 0.12 -9.90
N THR A 185 2.05 1.40 -9.63
CA THR A 185 2.12 2.45 -10.64
C THR A 185 3.38 2.34 -11.50
N ALA A 186 4.46 1.75 -10.96
CA ALA A 186 5.65 1.45 -11.75
C ALA A 186 5.36 0.44 -12.87
N ARG A 187 4.43 -0.50 -12.64
CA ARG A 187 4.13 -1.60 -13.56
C ARG A 187 2.95 -1.33 -14.48
N ASN A 188 1.91 -0.66 -13.99
CA ASN A 188 0.60 -0.70 -14.62
C ASN A 188 0.00 0.67 -14.97
N GLU A 189 0.41 1.78 -14.36
CA GLU A 189 -0.37 3.02 -14.38
C GLU A 189 0.35 4.24 -14.98
N GLY A 190 1.34 4.04 -15.84
CA GLY A 190 1.94 5.14 -16.59
C GLY A 190 2.67 6.19 -15.76
N ALA A 191 3.05 5.89 -14.52
CA ALA A 191 3.90 6.77 -13.72
C ALA A 191 5.31 6.88 -14.30
N LEU A 192 6.05 7.90 -13.87
CA LEU A 192 7.48 8.00 -14.13
C LEU A 192 8.20 6.84 -13.44
N THR A 193 9.08 6.16 -14.15
CA THR A 193 9.88 5.04 -13.67
C THR A 193 11.34 5.18 -14.08
N TYR A 194 12.21 4.28 -13.67
CA TYR A 194 13.59 4.26 -14.11
C TYR A 194 13.76 4.27 -15.63
N LYS A 195 12.77 3.77 -16.39
CA LYS A 195 12.75 3.78 -17.87
C LYS A 195 12.66 5.20 -18.44
N ASP A 196 12.21 6.16 -17.66
CA ASP A 196 12.13 7.57 -18.03
C ASP A 196 13.45 8.34 -17.74
N GLY A 197 14.48 7.66 -17.23
CA GLY A 197 15.84 8.18 -17.05
C GLY A 197 15.91 9.44 -16.20
N ALA A 198 16.52 10.51 -16.74
CA ALA A 198 16.72 11.77 -16.01
C ALA A 198 15.42 12.44 -15.55
N LYS A 199 14.30 12.24 -16.25
CA LYS A 199 12.99 12.77 -15.80
C LYS A 199 12.56 12.16 -14.46
N TYR A 200 12.74 10.85 -14.31
CA TYR A 200 12.41 10.17 -13.06
C TYR A 200 13.31 10.61 -11.91
N GLN A 201 14.61 10.80 -12.17
CA GLN A 201 15.54 11.30 -11.17
C GLN A 201 15.17 12.73 -10.71
N LEU A 202 14.83 13.61 -11.66
CA LEU A 202 14.41 14.98 -11.36
C LEU A 202 13.08 15.03 -10.62
N ALA A 203 12.14 14.14 -10.94
CA ALA A 203 10.86 14.04 -10.25
C ALA A 203 11.05 13.62 -8.79
N ASN A 204 11.92 12.64 -8.52
CA ASN A 204 12.24 12.24 -7.15
C ASN A 204 12.96 13.37 -6.37
N ALA A 205 13.90 14.06 -7.00
CA ALA A 205 14.57 15.21 -6.39
C ALA A 205 13.57 16.34 -6.08
N PHE A 206 12.65 16.63 -6.98
CA PHE A 206 11.57 17.59 -6.75
C PHE A 206 10.68 17.18 -5.57
N MET A 207 10.22 15.94 -5.55
CA MET A 207 9.39 15.42 -4.45
C MET A 207 10.08 15.57 -3.09
N LEU A 208 11.39 15.27 -3.03
CA LEU A 208 12.18 15.40 -1.79
C LEU A 208 12.42 16.84 -1.35
N ALA A 209 12.37 17.81 -2.29
CA ALA A 209 12.57 19.23 -2.03
C ALA A 209 11.25 19.99 -1.78
N TYR A 210 10.14 19.43 -2.20
CA TYR A 210 8.85 20.10 -2.16
C TYR A 210 8.19 19.92 -0.80
N ASP A 211 7.80 21.02 -0.17
CA ASP A 211 7.25 21.05 1.20
C ASP A 211 5.77 20.65 1.24
N TYR A 212 5.50 19.41 0.82
CA TYR A 212 4.17 18.80 0.89
C TYR A 212 4.27 17.31 1.10
N GLY A 213 3.72 16.83 2.20
CA GLY A 213 3.64 15.42 2.54
C GLY A 213 4.95 14.78 2.99
N THR A 214 4.86 13.58 3.51
CA THR A 214 6.02 12.74 3.82
C THR A 214 6.44 11.98 2.57
N PRO A 215 7.62 12.22 2.00
CA PRO A 215 8.04 11.56 0.77
C PRO A 215 8.41 10.10 0.99
N ARG A 216 8.01 9.26 0.05
CA ARG A 216 8.35 7.83 0.01
C ARG A 216 8.99 7.47 -1.33
N LEU A 217 10.15 6.84 -1.25
CA LEU A 217 10.88 6.31 -2.40
C LEU A 217 10.66 4.80 -2.50
N ILE A 218 10.55 4.29 -3.71
CA ILE A 218 10.68 2.88 -4.00
C ILE A 218 12.13 2.59 -4.42
N SER A 219 12.70 1.48 -3.93
CA SER A 219 13.90 0.89 -4.52
C SER A 219 13.46 -0.26 -5.42
N ASP A 220 13.40 0.02 -6.71
CA ASP A 220 12.91 -0.92 -7.70
C ASP A 220 14.05 -1.69 -8.38
N TYR A 221 13.70 -2.63 -9.21
CA TYR A 221 14.61 -3.39 -10.08
C TYR A 221 14.22 -3.22 -11.55
N LYS A 222 15.15 -3.54 -12.45
CA LYS A 222 14.88 -3.52 -13.89
C LYS A 222 13.93 -4.67 -14.24
N TRP A 223 12.92 -4.36 -15.00
CA TRP A 223 11.89 -5.30 -15.43
C TRP A 223 11.54 -5.05 -16.91
N SER A 224 11.17 -6.10 -17.63
CA SER A 224 10.71 -6.05 -19.01
C SER A 224 9.20 -6.24 -19.11
N ASN A 225 8.64 -7.08 -18.25
CA ASN A 225 7.21 -7.33 -18.11
C ASN A 225 6.75 -6.90 -16.72
N GLY A 226 5.54 -6.36 -16.61
CA GLY A 226 4.96 -5.93 -15.33
C GLY A 226 4.90 -7.03 -14.26
N ASP A 227 4.83 -8.30 -14.69
CA ASP A 227 4.79 -9.48 -13.81
C ASP A 227 6.18 -10.03 -13.42
N ASP A 228 7.26 -9.40 -13.92
CA ASP A 228 8.62 -9.85 -13.58
C ASP A 228 8.87 -9.75 -12.06
N GLY A 229 9.35 -10.83 -11.47
CA GLY A 229 9.82 -10.87 -10.08
C GLY A 229 11.17 -10.16 -9.90
N ALA A 230 11.61 -10.08 -8.64
CA ALA A 230 12.93 -9.54 -8.33
C ALA A 230 14.06 -10.34 -9.00
N PRO A 231 15.21 -9.71 -9.31
CA PRO A 231 16.33 -10.40 -9.96
C PRO A 231 16.72 -11.69 -9.22
N GLY A 232 16.75 -12.79 -9.94
CA GLY A 232 17.05 -14.12 -9.39
C GLY A 232 15.90 -14.78 -8.61
N ALA A 233 14.73 -14.15 -8.52
CA ALA A 233 13.57 -14.76 -7.88
C ALA A 233 13.02 -15.94 -8.69
N THR A 234 12.50 -16.92 -7.98
CA THR A 234 11.76 -18.06 -8.54
C THR A 234 10.32 -18.03 -8.03
N ALA A 235 9.49 -18.98 -8.47
CA ALA A 235 8.12 -19.10 -7.97
C ALA A 235 8.03 -19.31 -6.44
N THR A 236 9.11 -19.73 -5.81
CA THR A 236 9.12 -20.19 -4.41
C THR A 236 10.17 -19.56 -3.53
N SER A 237 11.08 -18.77 -4.10
CA SER A 237 12.15 -18.13 -3.33
C SER A 237 12.55 -16.79 -3.94
N VAL A 238 12.97 -15.90 -3.06
CA VAL A 238 13.66 -14.65 -3.42
C VAL A 238 15.07 -14.78 -2.84
N PRO A 239 16.14 -14.56 -3.65
CA PRO A 239 17.49 -14.65 -3.15
C PRO A 239 17.80 -13.53 -2.16
N ASP A 240 18.65 -13.81 -1.19
CA ASP A 240 19.26 -12.77 -0.37
C ASP A 240 20.13 -11.87 -1.24
N VAL A 241 19.94 -10.57 -1.12
CA VAL A 241 20.65 -9.56 -1.92
C VAL A 241 21.49 -8.67 -1.02
N ASP A 242 22.79 -8.68 -1.26
CA ASP A 242 23.70 -7.69 -0.69
C ASP A 242 23.53 -6.34 -1.44
N MET A 243 22.71 -5.45 -0.86
CA MET A 243 22.39 -4.16 -1.47
C MET A 243 23.62 -3.25 -1.60
N ASP A 244 24.66 -3.41 -0.77
CA ASP A 244 25.89 -2.63 -0.91
C ASP A 244 26.65 -3.06 -2.16
N LYS A 245 26.67 -4.34 -2.44
CA LYS A 245 27.31 -4.89 -3.61
C LYS A 245 26.55 -4.58 -4.90
N VAL A 246 25.24 -4.87 -4.95
CA VAL A 246 24.45 -4.68 -6.18
C VAL A 246 24.25 -3.22 -6.55
N CYS A 247 24.25 -2.32 -5.57
CA CYS A 247 24.13 -0.89 -5.81
C CYS A 247 25.48 -0.17 -6.02
N SER A 248 26.58 -0.88 -6.00
CA SER A 248 27.91 -0.30 -6.26
C SER A 248 28.25 -0.19 -7.74
N THR A 249 27.48 -0.82 -8.62
CA THR A 249 27.70 -0.88 -10.06
C THR A 249 26.55 -0.26 -10.84
N ASN A 250 26.86 0.35 -11.98
CA ASN A 250 25.84 0.92 -12.89
C ASN A 250 25.09 -0.15 -13.69
N ASP A 251 25.63 -1.36 -13.77
CA ASP A 251 25.07 -2.47 -14.56
C ASP A 251 24.18 -3.40 -13.72
N SER A 252 23.84 -2.98 -12.50
CA SER A 252 22.96 -3.73 -11.62
C SER A 252 21.56 -3.87 -12.22
N ASP A 253 20.92 -5.02 -11.97
CA ASP A 253 19.47 -5.19 -12.20
C ASP A 253 18.61 -4.45 -11.19
N TRP A 254 19.20 -3.95 -10.11
CA TRP A 254 18.57 -3.09 -9.11
C TRP A 254 18.79 -1.63 -9.44
N ASN A 255 17.74 -0.81 -9.38
CA ASN A 255 17.82 0.62 -9.72
C ASN A 255 18.44 1.45 -8.59
N CYS A 256 18.31 0.99 -7.34
CA CYS A 256 18.93 1.60 -6.15
C CYS A 256 18.63 3.09 -5.99
N GLU A 257 17.39 3.50 -6.20
CA GLU A 257 16.94 4.91 -6.20
C GLU A 257 17.36 5.64 -4.92
N GLN A 258 17.30 4.97 -3.78
CA GLN A 258 17.70 5.51 -2.48
C GLN A 258 19.20 5.82 -2.39
N ARG A 259 20.03 5.28 -3.28
CA ARG A 259 21.47 5.46 -3.32
C ARG A 259 21.97 6.40 -4.41
N TRP A 260 21.09 6.87 -5.28
CA TRP A 260 21.46 7.87 -6.28
C TRP A 260 22.05 9.13 -5.61
N THR A 261 23.05 9.73 -6.25
CA THR A 261 23.68 10.94 -5.72
C THR A 261 22.68 12.07 -5.49
N SER A 262 21.72 12.23 -6.41
CA SER A 262 20.62 13.19 -6.29
C SER A 262 19.76 12.92 -5.04
N THR A 263 19.31 11.67 -4.87
CA THR A 263 18.47 11.26 -3.73
C THR A 263 19.20 11.45 -2.40
N ARG A 264 20.44 10.96 -2.32
CA ARG A 264 21.25 11.10 -1.09
C ARG A 264 21.52 12.55 -0.72
N GLY A 265 21.79 13.40 -1.72
CA GLY A 265 22.02 14.82 -1.50
C GLY A 265 20.76 15.58 -1.06
N MET A 266 19.57 15.07 -1.34
CA MET A 266 18.31 15.67 -0.91
C MET A 266 17.85 15.18 0.48
N ILE A 267 18.34 14.02 0.95
CA ILE A 267 17.97 13.44 2.26
C ILE A 267 18.96 13.86 3.35
N ALA A 268 20.22 14.21 2.98
CA ALA A 268 21.25 14.65 3.90
C ALA A 268 20.98 16.08 4.40
#